data_ec5dfa85f49131412be91ea0fe69cabf
#
_entry.id   ec5dfa85f49131412be91ea0fe69cabf
#
_cell.length_a   1.000
_cell.length_b   1.000
_cell.length_c   1.000
_cell.angle_alpha   90.00
_cell.angle_beta   90.00
_cell.angle_gamma   90.00
#
_symmetry.space_group_name_H-M   'P 1'
#
loop_
_entity.id
_entity.type
_entity.pdbx_description
1 polymer ?
#
loop_
_entity_poly.entity_id
_entity_poly.type
_entity_poly.pdbx_seq_one_letter_code
_entity_poly.pdbx_strand_id
1 'polypeptide(L)' 'MKIKNKWDEEFEVNVGDYVGFKCDIEQIGRVTEVQSRGALIVENKNGFDGGYIGGDTEALVGFDHVWKED' A
#
# COMPACT_ATOMS: atom_id res chain seq x y z
N MET A 1 -12.24 -4.62 3.36
CA MET A 1 -11.83 -4.73 4.78
C MET A 1 -11.49 -3.36 5.32
N LYS A 2 -12.03 -3.01 6.46
CA LYS A 2 -11.73 -1.71 7.08
C LYS A 2 -10.41 -1.80 7.84
N ILE A 3 -9.51 -0.83 7.60
CA ILE A 3 -8.21 -0.79 8.25
C ILE A 3 -8.01 0.56 8.94
N LYS A 4 -7.06 0.61 9.86
CA LYS A 4 -6.69 1.84 10.55
C LYS A 4 -5.18 1.97 10.50
N ASN A 5 -4.70 3.14 10.08
CA ASN A 5 -3.27 3.39 9.98
C ASN A 5 -2.71 4.07 11.24
N LYS A 6 -1.42 4.38 11.25
CA LYS A 6 -0.77 4.97 12.43
C LYS A 6 -1.18 6.42 12.69
N TRP A 7 -1.86 7.05 11.73
CA TRP A 7 -2.38 8.42 11.87
C TRP A 7 -3.84 8.43 12.35
N ASP A 8 -4.34 7.28 12.82
CA ASP A 8 -5.73 7.11 13.26
C ASP A 8 -6.76 7.29 12.14
N GLU A 9 -6.33 7.22 10.90
CA GLU A 9 -7.25 7.25 9.78
C GLU A 9 -7.83 5.85 9.57
N GLU A 10 -9.14 5.78 9.42
CA GLU A 10 -9.85 4.54 9.22
C GLU A 10 -10.56 4.59 7.88
N PHE A 11 -10.34 3.57 7.05
CA PHE A 11 -10.95 3.53 5.72
C PHE A 11 -11.07 2.11 5.21
N GLU A 12 -11.95 1.95 4.22
CA GLU A 12 -12.17 0.66 3.58
C GLU A 12 -11.10 0.44 2.50
N VAL A 13 -10.53 -0.77 2.50
CA VAL A 13 -9.55 -1.18 1.49
C VAL A 13 -9.99 -2.50 0.86
N ASN A 14 -10.01 -2.54 -0.46
CA ASN A 14 -10.37 -3.74 -1.21
C ASN A 14 -9.39 -3.95 -2.34
N VAL A 15 -9.30 -5.19 -2.82
CA VAL A 15 -8.50 -5.51 -3.99
C VAL A 15 -8.94 -4.62 -5.15
N GLY A 16 -7.98 -4.01 -5.82
CA GLY A 16 -8.24 -3.08 -6.91
C GLY A 16 -8.15 -1.62 -6.53
N ASP A 17 -8.19 -1.30 -5.23
CA ASP A 17 -8.08 0.08 -4.77
C ASP A 17 -6.63 0.56 -4.88
N TYR A 18 -6.48 1.88 -5.05
CA TYR A 18 -5.17 2.51 -5.00
C TYR A 18 -4.94 3.07 -3.60
N VAL A 19 -3.76 2.81 -3.06
CA VAL A 19 -3.36 3.32 -1.76
C VAL A 19 -1.99 3.96 -1.86
N GLY A 20 -1.73 4.93 -0.99
CA GLY A 20 -0.40 5.49 -0.82
C GLY A 20 0.31 4.77 0.31
N PHE A 21 1.62 4.72 0.23
CA PHE A 21 2.44 4.18 1.30
C PHE A 21 3.81 4.84 1.25
N LYS A 22 4.56 4.72 2.33
CA LYS A 22 5.89 5.31 2.39
C LYS A 22 6.94 4.24 2.65
N CYS A 23 7.90 4.18 1.73
CA CYS A 23 9.09 3.34 1.86
C CYS A 23 10.24 4.25 1.46
N ASP A 24 10.72 5.06 2.40
CA ASP A 24 11.62 6.20 2.25
C ASP A 24 10.97 7.38 1.54
N ILE A 25 10.30 7.17 0.42
CA ILE A 25 9.51 8.21 -0.27
C ILE A 25 8.06 7.75 -0.38
N GLU A 26 7.19 8.72 -0.59
CA GLU A 26 5.77 8.43 -0.77
C GLU A 26 5.54 7.81 -2.14
N GLN A 27 4.78 6.74 -2.17
CA GLN A 27 4.51 5.99 -3.39
C GLN A 27 3.04 5.58 -3.43
N ILE A 28 2.56 5.18 -4.61
CA ILE A 28 1.18 4.75 -4.82
C ILE A 28 1.22 3.37 -5.45
N GLY A 29 0.35 2.49 -4.99
CA GLY A 29 0.22 1.16 -5.58
C GLY A 29 -1.23 0.70 -5.59
N ARG A 30 -1.52 -0.28 -6.44
CA ARG A 30 -2.85 -0.90 -6.51
C ARG A 30 -2.84 -2.15 -5.63
N VAL A 31 -3.83 -2.27 -4.77
CA VAL A 31 -3.94 -3.41 -3.85
C VAL A 31 -4.29 -4.66 -4.65
N THR A 32 -3.48 -5.70 -4.50
CA THR A 32 -3.74 -7.01 -5.12
C THR A 32 -4.16 -8.05 -4.09
N GLU A 33 -3.85 -7.82 -2.82
CA GLU A 33 -4.23 -8.75 -1.77
C GLU A 33 -4.33 -8.01 -0.45
N VAL A 34 -5.33 -8.36 0.37
CA VAL A 34 -5.46 -7.85 1.73
C VAL A 34 -5.27 -9.02 2.68
N GLN A 35 -4.26 -8.95 3.53
CA GLN A 35 -3.96 -10.01 4.47
C GLN A 35 -4.51 -9.64 5.84
N SER A 36 -5.33 -10.51 6.43
CA SER A 36 -5.98 -10.25 7.69
C SER A 36 -5.01 -10.03 8.85
N ARG A 37 -3.78 -10.44 8.69
CA ARG A 37 -2.75 -10.26 9.71
C ARG A 37 -2.16 -8.85 9.78
N GLY A 38 -2.66 -7.93 8.96
CA GLY A 38 -2.28 -6.53 9.07
C GLY A 38 -1.42 -5.99 7.94
N ALA A 39 -1.45 -6.62 6.78
CA ALA A 39 -0.62 -6.20 5.66
C ALA A 39 -1.40 -6.23 4.34
N LEU A 40 -0.90 -5.47 3.37
CA LEU A 40 -1.43 -5.44 2.01
C LEU A 40 -0.30 -5.80 1.04
N ILE A 41 -0.67 -6.43 -0.06
CA ILE A 41 0.24 -6.52 -1.21
C ILE A 41 -0.24 -5.49 -2.22
N VAL A 42 0.68 -4.62 -2.65
CA VAL A 42 0.40 -3.59 -3.64
C VAL A 42 1.30 -3.79 -4.85
N GLU A 43 0.83 -3.38 -6.02
CA GLU A 43 1.61 -3.46 -7.24
C GLU A 43 1.61 -2.13 -7.98
N ASN A 44 2.67 -1.90 -8.75
CA ASN A 44 2.73 -0.82 -9.71
C ASN A 44 3.41 -1.37 -10.96
N LYS A 45 2.67 -1.43 -12.07
CA LYS A 45 3.18 -2.04 -13.31
C LYS A 45 4.40 -1.33 -13.89
N ASN A 46 4.55 -0.07 -13.56
CA ASN A 46 5.69 0.74 -14.01
C ASN A 46 6.86 0.70 -13.03
N GLY A 47 6.73 -0.10 -11.97
CA GLY A 47 7.71 -0.13 -10.89
C GLY A 47 7.52 1.03 -9.93
N PHE A 48 8.15 0.92 -8.77
CA PHE A 48 8.07 1.97 -7.74
C PHE A 48 9.20 2.98 -7.94
N ASP A 49 8.87 4.24 -7.71
CA ASP A 49 9.82 5.35 -7.89
C ASP A 49 11.09 5.14 -7.08
N GLY A 50 12.21 5.55 -7.68
CA GLY A 50 13.49 5.49 -7.02
C GLY A 50 14.05 4.09 -6.84
N GLY A 51 13.34 3.07 -7.29
CA GLY A 51 13.79 1.69 -7.14
C GLY A 51 13.93 1.27 -5.69
N TYR A 52 13.23 1.93 -4.79
CA TYR A 52 13.33 1.66 -3.36
C TYR A 52 12.93 0.26 -2.98
N ILE A 53 12.10 -0.34 -3.79
CA ILE A 53 11.65 -1.70 -3.55
C ILE A 53 12.37 -2.61 -4.53
N GLY A 54 13.67 -2.36 -4.68
CA GLY A 54 14.54 -3.19 -5.50
C GLY A 54 14.19 -3.23 -6.97
N GLY A 55 13.44 -2.24 -7.45
CA GLY A 55 12.93 -2.27 -8.80
C GLY A 55 11.74 -3.22 -8.95
N ASP A 56 11.29 -3.80 -7.84
CA ASP A 56 10.14 -4.69 -7.85
C ASP A 56 8.87 -3.96 -8.23
N THR A 57 7.93 -4.70 -8.77
CA THR A 57 6.61 -4.17 -9.10
C THR A 57 5.58 -4.51 -8.02
N GLU A 58 5.97 -5.26 -7.00
CA GLU A 58 5.10 -5.63 -5.88
C GLU A 58 5.79 -5.32 -4.56
N ALA A 59 4.99 -4.98 -3.55
CA ALA A 59 5.51 -4.73 -2.21
C ALA A 59 4.50 -5.18 -1.17
N LEU A 60 5.01 -5.69 -0.05
CA LEU A 60 4.22 -6.01 1.13
C LEU A 60 4.28 -4.81 2.07
N VAL A 61 3.13 -4.23 2.38
CA VAL A 61 3.06 -3.00 3.17
C VAL A 61 2.12 -3.20 4.36
N GLY A 62 2.58 -2.84 5.56
CA GLY A 62 1.74 -2.92 6.76
C GLY A 62 0.62 -1.89 6.73
N PHE A 63 -0.52 -2.22 7.35
CA PHE A 63 -1.67 -1.32 7.43
C PHE A 63 -1.30 0.04 8.04
N ASP A 64 -0.34 0.05 8.96
CA ASP A 64 0.07 1.26 9.67
C ASP A 64 0.63 2.32 8.74
N HIS A 65 1.18 1.90 7.62
CA HIS A 65 1.95 2.77 6.74
C HIS A 65 1.23 3.15 5.45
N VAL A 66 -0.06 2.84 5.35
CA VAL A 66 -0.83 3.15 4.14
C VAL A 66 -1.87 4.23 4.39
N TRP A 67 -2.22 4.97 3.35
CA TRP A 67 -3.32 5.93 3.38
C TRP A 67 -4.12 5.78 2.09
N LYS A 68 -5.34 6.29 2.11
CA LYS A 68 -6.22 6.18 0.95
C LYS A 68 -5.85 7.22 -0.09
N GLU A 69 -5.72 6.76 -1.34
CA GLU A 69 -5.53 7.65 -2.49
C GLU A 69 -6.82 7.68 -3.30
N ASP A 70 -7.27 8.84 -3.62
CA ASP A 70 -8.47 9.02 -4.44
C ASP A 70 -8.15 9.24 -5.90
#